data_950985bbef9d9f242941dd68675cb41e
#
_entry.id   950985bbef9d9f242941dd68675cb41e
#
_cell.length_a   1.000
_cell.length_b   1.000
_cell.length_c   1.000
_cell.angle_alpha   90.00
_cell.angle_beta   90.00
_cell.angle_gamma   90.00
#
_symmetry.space_group_name_H-M   'P 1'
#
loop_
_entity.id
_entity.type
_entity.pdbx_description
1 polymer ?
#
loop_
_entity_poly.entity_id
_entity_poly.type
_entity_poly.pdbx_seq_one_letter_code
_entity_poly.pdbx_strand_id
1 'polypeptide(L)'
;MGACKAPIPHLLMTCSSSLAQPPNLKSLNPFSKTPLLSRRLVLFTLPLATFLLPSKGSCGDISSNSIDENSTPSGSSSALSNFDPISAAERDASDAISRRISDALELLEKGRELQALGDFNQALICFTQVIEKYNDFAFSDYARVGRSLILYEVGNREEAIAEMEDVSISLKGYPEVHAALAAALYADKHAPLLAENQFTIATLLDPHYTDLSYVKKTKHWPPSLVSSLYHFITLS
;
A
#
# COMPACT_ATOMS: atom_id res chain seq x y z
N MET A 1 -27.07 68.29 25.07
CA MET A 1 -27.24 68.72 23.69
C MET A 1 -26.63 67.62 22.84
N GLY A 2 -27.21 66.78 22.07
CA GLY A 2 -28.53 66.62 21.51
C GLY A 2 -28.41 65.33 20.73
N ALA A 3 -29.24 64.37 21.09
CA ALA A 3 -29.26 63.05 20.44
C ALA A 3 -29.93 63.14 19.06
N CYS A 4 -29.43 62.53 18.04
CA CYS A 4 -30.19 62.19 16.86
C CYS A 4 -30.07 60.66 16.58
N LYS A 5 -31.15 59.97 16.91
CA LYS A 5 -31.48 58.63 16.46
C LYS A 5 -32.04 58.71 15.05
N ALA A 6 -31.50 57.92 14.13
CA ALA A 6 -32.14 57.67 12.85
C ALA A 6 -32.72 56.22 12.82
N PRO A 7 -33.91 56.02 12.24
CA PRO A 7 -34.60 54.74 12.26
C PRO A 7 -34.16 53.84 11.09
N ILE A 8 -34.12 52.52 11.39
CA ILE A 8 -33.87 51.45 10.44
C ILE A 8 -35.18 51.10 9.71
N PRO A 9 -35.23 51.02 8.39
CA PRO A 9 -36.40 50.52 7.68
C PRO A 9 -36.43 49.00 7.66
N HIS A 10 -37.49 48.40 8.16
CA HIS A 10 -37.89 47.02 7.98
C HIS A 10 -38.28 46.80 6.53
N LEU A 11 -37.52 45.97 5.83
CA LEU A 11 -37.90 45.38 4.55
C LEU A 11 -38.47 44.00 4.82
N LEU A 12 -39.78 43.89 4.80
CA LEU A 12 -40.56 42.67 4.73
C LEU A 12 -40.42 42.11 3.31
N MET A 13 -39.60 41.08 3.13
CA MET A 13 -39.62 40.28 1.93
C MET A 13 -40.50 39.05 2.16
N THR A 14 -41.67 39.10 1.53
CA THR A 14 -42.61 37.97 1.42
C THR A 14 -42.02 36.90 0.51
N CYS A 15 -41.66 35.75 1.06
CA CYS A 15 -41.29 34.56 0.31
C CYS A 15 -42.58 33.89 -0.19
N SER A 16 -42.86 34.00 -1.48
CA SER A 16 -43.81 33.15 -2.18
C SER A 16 -43.27 31.74 -2.32
N SER A 17 -43.91 30.82 -1.63
CA SER A 17 -43.68 29.38 -1.78
C SER A 17 -44.24 28.90 -3.12
N SER A 18 -43.38 28.67 -4.09
CA SER A 18 -43.69 27.91 -5.30
C SER A 18 -43.39 26.43 -5.03
N LEU A 19 -44.47 25.64 -4.88
CA LEU A 19 -44.39 24.18 -4.87
C LEU A 19 -44.02 23.70 -6.27
N ALA A 20 -42.76 23.30 -6.49
CA ALA A 20 -42.35 22.52 -7.62
C ALA A 20 -42.61 21.03 -7.34
N GLN A 21 -43.51 20.44 -8.11
CA GLN A 21 -43.79 19.00 -8.10
C GLN A 21 -42.55 18.21 -8.53
N PRO A 22 -42.29 17.02 -7.94
CA PRO A 22 -41.18 16.13 -8.38
C PRO A 22 -41.54 15.49 -9.75
N PRO A 23 -40.54 15.28 -10.60
CA PRO A 23 -40.76 14.59 -11.89
C PRO A 23 -41.08 13.12 -11.67
N ASN A 24 -42.10 12.70 -12.42
CA ASN A 24 -42.70 11.38 -12.54
C ASN A 24 -41.62 10.29 -12.77
N LEU A 25 -41.46 9.39 -11.81
CA LEU A 25 -40.70 8.15 -11.95
C LEU A 25 -41.38 7.21 -12.88
N LYS A 26 -40.99 7.19 -14.16
CA LYS A 26 -41.30 6.10 -15.07
C LYS A 26 -40.56 4.85 -14.64
N SER A 27 -41.36 3.88 -14.25
CA SER A 27 -41.08 2.48 -14.10
C SER A 27 -39.93 2.00 -14.99
N LEU A 28 -38.81 1.60 -14.43
CA LEU A 28 -37.84 0.73 -15.06
C LEU A 28 -37.97 -0.64 -14.42
N ASN A 29 -38.29 -1.60 -15.27
CA ASN A 29 -38.53 -3.00 -14.98
C ASN A 29 -37.40 -3.70 -14.20
N PRO A 30 -37.76 -4.72 -13.40
CA PRO A 30 -36.82 -5.42 -12.56
C PRO A 30 -36.11 -6.56 -13.28
N PHE A 31 -34.91 -6.81 -12.85
CA PHE A 31 -34.27 -8.13 -12.87
C PHE A 31 -33.98 -8.81 -14.22
N SER A 32 -32.76 -8.59 -14.69
CA SER A 32 -32.06 -9.65 -15.40
C SER A 32 -31.35 -10.54 -14.38
N LYS A 33 -31.89 -11.72 -14.16
CA LYS A 33 -31.30 -12.80 -13.37
C LYS A 33 -30.01 -13.26 -14.05
N THR A 34 -28.86 -12.91 -13.50
CA THR A 34 -27.62 -13.63 -13.83
C THR A 34 -27.65 -15.00 -13.16
N PRO A 35 -27.33 -16.09 -13.87
CA PRO A 35 -27.34 -17.42 -13.29
C PRO A 35 -26.21 -17.55 -12.29
N LEU A 36 -26.55 -17.98 -11.08
CA LEU A 36 -25.64 -18.47 -10.06
C LEU A 36 -24.79 -19.60 -10.66
N LEU A 37 -23.55 -19.30 -11.04
CA LEU A 37 -22.57 -20.35 -11.30
C LEU A 37 -22.25 -21.01 -9.96
N SER A 38 -22.85 -22.17 -9.78
CA SER A 38 -22.51 -23.12 -8.71
C SER A 38 -21.02 -23.45 -8.78
N ARG A 39 -20.24 -22.90 -7.87
CA ARG A 39 -18.84 -23.31 -7.65
C ARG A 39 -18.88 -24.72 -7.09
N ARG A 40 -18.71 -25.71 -7.95
CA ARG A 40 -18.40 -27.08 -7.56
C ARG A 40 -17.07 -27.04 -6.80
N LEU A 41 -17.13 -27.35 -5.52
CA LEU A 41 -15.99 -27.71 -4.68
C LEU A 41 -15.33 -28.95 -5.32
N VAL A 42 -14.24 -28.73 -6.03
CA VAL A 42 -13.35 -29.80 -6.45
C VAL A 42 -12.42 -30.06 -5.26
N LEU A 43 -12.78 -31.04 -4.48
CA LEU A 43 -11.90 -31.61 -3.46
C LEU A 43 -10.78 -32.34 -4.18
N PHE A 44 -9.62 -31.70 -4.32
CA PHE A 44 -8.40 -32.37 -4.67
C PHE A 44 -7.90 -33.16 -3.47
N THR A 45 -8.20 -34.46 -3.46
CA THR A 45 -7.53 -35.41 -2.58
C THR A 45 -6.11 -35.62 -3.13
N LEU A 46 -5.11 -35.01 -2.50
CA LEU A 46 -3.71 -35.29 -2.71
C LEU A 46 -3.39 -36.64 -2.05
N PRO A 47 -2.81 -37.60 -2.78
CA PRO A 47 -2.27 -38.80 -2.16
C PRO A 47 -1.01 -38.44 -1.36
N LEU A 48 -0.99 -38.86 -0.11
CA LEU A 48 0.18 -38.84 0.77
C LEU A 48 1.25 -39.74 0.16
N ALA A 49 2.19 -39.20 -0.59
CA ALA A 49 3.41 -39.91 -0.96
C ALA A 49 4.41 -39.73 0.19
N THR A 50 4.55 -40.80 0.97
CA THR A 50 5.59 -40.96 1.96
C THR A 50 6.95 -41.00 1.27
N PHE A 51 7.70 -39.90 1.32
CA PHE A 51 9.11 -39.91 0.98
C PHE A 51 9.93 -40.39 2.17
N LEU A 52 10.34 -41.65 2.11
CA LEU A 52 11.38 -42.23 2.95
C LEU A 52 12.72 -41.55 2.64
N LEU A 53 13.31 -40.89 3.59
CA LEU A 53 14.68 -40.44 3.60
C LEU A 53 15.62 -41.66 3.75
N PRO A 54 16.64 -41.77 2.94
CA PRO A 54 17.80 -42.55 3.36
C PRO A 54 18.81 -41.66 4.05
N SER A 55 19.08 -41.99 5.29
CA SER A 55 20.17 -41.52 6.14
C SER A 55 21.49 -42.16 5.73
N LYS A 56 22.60 -41.42 5.98
CA LYS A 56 24.00 -41.82 6.12
C LYS A 56 24.91 -41.76 4.90
N GLY A 57 25.87 -40.84 5.02
CA GLY A 57 27.17 -40.84 4.35
C GLY A 57 28.13 -39.95 5.13
N SER A 58 28.71 -40.53 6.12
CA SER A 58 30.10 -40.64 6.58
C SER A 58 31.04 -39.49 6.20
N CYS A 59 31.54 -38.80 7.21
CA CYS A 59 32.81 -38.08 7.22
C CYS A 59 33.93 -39.04 6.86
N GLY A 60 34.75 -38.65 5.89
CA GLY A 60 36.03 -39.29 5.60
C GLY A 60 37.12 -38.23 5.66
N ASP A 61 37.89 -38.29 6.71
CA ASP A 61 39.20 -37.63 6.83
C ASP A 61 40.13 -38.15 5.72
N ILE A 62 40.77 -37.26 4.98
CA ILE A 62 41.92 -37.62 4.15
C ILE A 62 43.09 -36.74 4.54
N SER A 63 44.00 -37.45 5.17
CA SER A 63 45.37 -37.16 5.49
C SER A 63 46.18 -36.65 4.32
N SER A 64 47.03 -35.71 4.63
CA SER A 64 48.20 -35.24 3.87
C SER A 64 49.09 -36.36 3.34
N ASN A 65 49.42 -36.29 2.05
CA ASN A 65 50.69 -36.84 1.54
C ASN A 65 51.26 -35.94 0.46
N SER A 66 52.44 -35.48 0.72
CA SER A 66 53.39 -34.78 -0.12
C SER A 66 54.11 -35.74 -1.07
N ILE A 67 54.82 -35.17 -2.09
CA ILE A 67 55.86 -35.77 -2.99
C ILE A 67 55.26 -36.19 -4.36
N ASP A 68 55.72 -35.75 -5.53
CA ASP A 68 57.02 -35.33 -6.07
C ASP A 68 56.83 -34.66 -7.44
N GLU A 69 57.88 -33.97 -7.81
CA GLU A 69 58.13 -33.22 -9.03
C GLU A 69 58.10 -34.00 -10.36
N ASN A 70 57.83 -33.18 -11.41
CA ASN A 70 58.44 -33.32 -12.76
C ASN A 70 57.66 -34.08 -13.82
N SER A 71 56.93 -33.33 -14.62
CA SER A 71 57.07 -33.31 -16.08
C SER A 71 56.09 -32.39 -16.77
N THR A 72 56.60 -31.33 -17.37
CA THR A 72 55.90 -30.54 -18.39
C THR A 72 55.57 -31.45 -19.61
N PRO A 73 54.35 -31.21 -20.16
CA PRO A 73 54.33 -30.64 -21.49
C PRO A 73 53.36 -29.45 -21.59
N SER A 74 53.89 -28.42 -22.17
CA SER A 74 53.20 -27.30 -22.75
C SER A 74 52.08 -27.76 -23.69
N GLY A 75 50.83 -27.37 -23.35
CA GLY A 75 49.65 -27.61 -24.16
C GLY A 75 48.51 -26.68 -23.77
N SER A 76 48.51 -25.52 -24.37
CA SER A 76 47.33 -24.66 -24.62
C SER A 76 46.22 -24.65 -23.57
N SER A 77 46.43 -23.93 -22.47
CA SER A 77 45.38 -23.44 -21.58
C SER A 77 44.89 -22.04 -22.02
N SER A 78 44.22 -21.97 -23.16
CA SER A 78 43.68 -20.71 -23.65
C SER A 78 42.30 -20.85 -24.31
N ALA A 79 41.38 -21.59 -23.68
CA ALA A 79 40.03 -21.70 -24.21
C ALA A 79 38.92 -21.81 -23.13
N LEU A 80 39.19 -21.45 -21.86
CA LEU A 80 38.15 -21.48 -20.82
C LEU A 80 37.90 -20.13 -20.18
N SER A 81 38.35 -19.04 -20.75
CA SER A 81 38.28 -17.73 -20.14
C SER A 81 37.32 -16.77 -20.81
N ASN A 82 36.19 -17.16 -21.33
CA ASN A 82 35.14 -16.16 -21.64
C ASN A 82 33.79 -16.81 -21.98
N PHE A 83 33.37 -17.79 -21.21
CA PHE A 83 31.94 -18.11 -21.18
C PHE A 83 31.28 -17.19 -20.16
N ASP A 84 31.01 -15.97 -20.58
CA ASP A 84 30.14 -15.07 -19.86
C ASP A 84 28.70 -15.40 -20.27
N PRO A 85 27.90 -16.01 -19.40
CA PRO A 85 26.57 -16.48 -19.76
C PRO A 85 25.59 -15.33 -20.04
N ILE A 86 25.99 -14.09 -19.77
CA ILE A 86 25.14 -12.88 -19.93
C ILE A 86 25.73 -12.04 -21.05
N SER A 87 24.91 -11.74 -22.06
CA SER A 87 25.32 -10.86 -23.15
C SER A 87 25.53 -9.42 -22.66
N ALA A 88 26.35 -8.65 -23.38
CA ALA A 88 26.53 -7.22 -23.04
C ALA A 88 25.20 -6.44 -23.02
N ALA A 89 24.30 -6.75 -23.94
CA ALA A 89 22.96 -6.12 -23.99
C ALA A 89 22.10 -6.44 -22.77
N GLU A 90 22.18 -7.66 -22.24
CA GLU A 90 21.46 -8.06 -21.02
C GLU A 90 22.03 -7.35 -19.78
N ARG A 91 23.34 -7.15 -19.72
CA ARG A 91 23.96 -6.37 -18.64
C ARG A 91 23.52 -4.92 -18.67
N ASP A 92 23.57 -4.28 -19.85
CA ASP A 92 23.13 -2.90 -20.01
C ASP A 92 21.65 -2.73 -19.64
N ALA A 93 20.80 -3.68 -20.01
CA ALA A 93 19.39 -3.69 -19.63
C ALA A 93 19.20 -3.85 -18.11
N SER A 94 19.95 -4.76 -17.47
CA SER A 94 19.93 -4.95 -16.03
C SER A 94 20.39 -3.71 -15.27
N ASP A 95 21.44 -3.06 -15.74
CA ASP A 95 21.96 -1.83 -15.15
C ASP A 95 20.97 -0.66 -15.29
N ALA A 96 20.26 -0.59 -16.42
CA ALA A 96 19.21 0.41 -16.62
C ALA A 96 18.04 0.20 -15.65
N ILE A 97 17.59 -1.05 -15.46
CA ILE A 97 16.54 -1.38 -14.48
C ILE A 97 17.02 -1.07 -13.06
N SER A 98 18.25 -1.44 -12.71
CA SER A 98 18.82 -1.18 -11.38
C SER A 98 18.87 0.31 -11.05
N ARG A 99 19.23 1.16 -12.02
CA ARG A 99 19.19 2.61 -11.85
C ARG A 99 17.76 3.12 -11.62
N ARG A 100 16.79 2.67 -12.42
CA ARG A 100 15.38 3.05 -12.23
C ARG A 100 14.84 2.66 -10.85
N ILE A 101 15.22 1.48 -10.35
CA ILE A 101 14.85 1.03 -9.01
C ILE A 101 15.47 1.95 -7.95
N SER A 102 16.76 2.27 -8.06
CA SER A 102 17.44 3.17 -7.12
C SER A 102 16.81 4.56 -7.08
N ASP A 103 16.53 5.15 -8.24
CA ASP A 103 15.89 6.46 -8.35
C ASP A 103 14.49 6.47 -7.71
N ALA A 104 13.73 5.41 -7.91
CA ALA A 104 12.38 5.29 -7.34
C ALA A 104 12.41 5.08 -5.82
N LEU A 105 13.36 4.29 -5.31
CA LEU A 105 13.53 4.08 -3.87
C LEU A 105 14.00 5.37 -3.18
N GLU A 106 14.88 6.16 -3.80
CA GLU A 106 15.31 7.45 -3.29
C GLU A 106 14.12 8.43 -3.17
N LEU A 107 13.26 8.49 -4.20
CA LEU A 107 12.05 9.31 -4.15
C LEU A 107 11.06 8.84 -3.08
N LEU A 108 10.90 7.53 -2.92
CA LEU A 108 10.03 6.94 -1.91
C LEU A 108 10.51 7.27 -0.50
N GLU A 109 11.82 7.12 -0.24
CA GLU A 109 12.42 7.43 1.06
C GLU A 109 12.33 8.93 1.37
N LYS A 110 12.67 9.78 0.39
CA LYS A 110 12.50 11.23 0.52
C LYS A 110 11.05 11.62 0.84
N GLY A 111 10.08 10.95 0.23
CA GLY A 111 8.67 11.16 0.56
C GLY A 111 8.35 10.84 2.02
N ARG A 112 8.90 9.73 2.55
CA ARG A 112 8.74 9.34 3.95
C ARG A 112 9.42 10.29 4.93
N GLU A 113 10.62 10.76 4.60
CA GLU A 113 11.33 11.76 5.40
C GLU A 113 10.54 13.08 5.49
N LEU A 114 10.03 13.56 4.36
CA LEU A 114 9.19 14.75 4.31
C LEU A 114 7.87 14.59 5.08
N GLN A 115 7.27 13.41 5.01
CA GLN A 115 6.10 13.05 5.82
C GLN A 115 6.43 13.11 7.32
N ALA A 116 7.59 12.57 7.74
CA ALA A 116 8.04 12.59 9.12
C ALA A 116 8.32 14.02 9.63
N LEU A 117 8.81 14.89 8.75
CA LEU A 117 9.03 16.33 9.02
C LEU A 117 7.73 17.15 9.01
N GLY A 118 6.63 16.61 8.50
CA GLY A 118 5.34 17.31 8.37
C GLY A 118 5.23 18.18 7.11
N ASP A 119 6.16 18.09 6.17
CA ASP A 119 6.04 18.75 4.86
C ASP A 119 5.22 17.88 3.90
N PHE A 120 3.92 17.86 4.18
CA PHE A 120 2.97 17.02 3.46
C PHE A 120 2.85 17.37 1.97
N ASN A 121 2.98 18.64 1.60
CA ASN A 121 2.89 19.04 0.20
C ASN A 121 4.06 18.50 -0.63
N GLN A 122 5.28 18.58 -0.13
CA GLN A 122 6.44 18.05 -0.83
C GLN A 122 6.45 16.52 -0.82
N ALA A 123 6.05 15.89 0.28
CA ALA A 123 5.91 14.45 0.36
C ALA A 123 4.90 13.92 -0.67
N LEU A 124 3.75 14.61 -0.85
CA LEU A 124 2.75 14.27 -1.85
C LEU A 124 3.32 14.26 -3.27
N ILE A 125 4.15 15.26 -3.58
CA ILE A 125 4.84 15.35 -4.89
C ILE A 125 5.78 14.15 -5.09
N CYS A 126 6.58 13.80 -4.08
CA CYS A 126 7.51 12.67 -4.16
C CYS A 126 6.78 11.35 -4.40
N PHE A 127 5.74 11.04 -3.61
CA PHE A 127 4.95 9.82 -3.78
C PHE A 127 4.23 9.78 -5.14
N THR A 128 3.66 10.89 -5.59
CA THR A 128 3.02 10.98 -6.90
C THR A 128 4.01 10.70 -8.03
N GLN A 129 5.23 11.23 -7.94
CA GLN A 129 6.28 10.94 -8.92
C GLN A 129 6.66 9.47 -8.99
N VAL A 130 6.70 8.76 -7.83
CA VAL A 130 6.93 7.31 -7.82
C VAL A 130 5.80 6.59 -8.55
N ILE A 131 4.56 6.93 -8.25
CA ILE A 131 3.38 6.29 -8.85
C ILE A 131 3.31 6.51 -10.35
N GLU A 132 3.61 7.72 -10.83
CA GLU A 132 3.52 8.06 -12.25
C GLU A 132 4.68 7.49 -13.09
N LYS A 133 5.92 7.57 -12.58
CA LYS A 133 7.12 7.22 -13.34
C LYS A 133 7.53 5.75 -13.21
N TYR A 134 7.12 5.09 -12.13
CA TYR A 134 7.58 3.76 -11.73
C TYR A 134 6.44 2.82 -11.38
N ASN A 135 5.30 2.96 -12.05
CA ASN A 135 4.10 2.15 -11.86
C ASN A 135 4.27 0.67 -12.21
N ASP A 136 5.29 0.35 -12.97
CA ASP A 136 5.68 -1.01 -13.33
C ASP A 136 6.39 -1.79 -12.21
N PHE A 137 6.76 -1.11 -11.12
CA PHE A 137 7.36 -1.75 -9.96
C PHE A 137 6.36 -1.95 -8.82
N ALA A 138 6.45 -3.10 -8.14
CA ALA A 138 5.56 -3.45 -7.03
C ALA A 138 5.60 -2.44 -5.86
N PHE A 139 6.70 -1.74 -5.67
CA PHE A 139 6.82 -0.73 -4.62
C PHE A 139 6.05 0.57 -4.89
N SER A 140 5.50 0.76 -6.10
CA SER A 140 4.60 1.87 -6.39
C SER A 140 3.35 1.82 -5.51
N ASP A 141 2.86 0.63 -5.15
CA ASP A 141 1.74 0.48 -4.23
C ASP A 141 2.07 0.98 -2.81
N TYR A 142 3.34 0.84 -2.35
CA TYR A 142 3.75 1.44 -1.08
C TYR A 142 3.80 2.97 -1.13
N ALA A 143 4.13 3.55 -2.29
CA ALA A 143 4.02 5.00 -2.50
C ALA A 143 2.56 5.46 -2.48
N ARG A 144 1.63 4.66 -3.00
CA ARG A 144 0.18 4.91 -2.93
C ARG A 144 -0.32 4.93 -1.48
N VAL A 145 0.18 4.02 -0.62
CA VAL A 145 -0.13 4.08 0.82
C VAL A 145 0.34 5.42 1.39
N GLY A 146 1.61 5.79 1.20
CA GLY A 146 2.13 7.07 1.69
C GLY A 146 1.33 8.27 1.16
N ARG A 147 0.99 8.28 -0.14
CA ARG A 147 0.17 9.33 -0.75
C ARG A 147 -1.21 9.42 -0.12
N SER A 148 -1.89 8.32 0.09
CA SER A 148 -3.23 8.29 0.67
C SER A 148 -3.27 8.81 2.12
N LEU A 149 -2.24 8.49 2.94
CA LEU A 149 -2.11 9.04 4.29
C LEU A 149 -2.02 10.58 4.25
N ILE A 150 -1.25 11.12 3.30
CA ILE A 150 -1.05 12.57 3.16
C ILE A 150 -2.28 13.25 2.55
N LEU A 151 -2.92 12.64 1.54
CA LEU A 151 -4.18 13.15 0.99
C LEU A 151 -5.24 13.33 2.09
N TYR A 152 -5.28 12.41 3.04
CA TYR A 152 -6.17 12.51 4.19
C TYR A 152 -5.86 13.74 5.05
N GLU A 153 -4.58 14.05 5.28
CA GLU A 153 -4.15 15.21 6.06
C GLU A 153 -4.45 16.54 5.37
N VAL A 154 -4.17 16.63 4.06
CA VAL A 154 -4.40 17.86 3.29
C VAL A 154 -5.89 18.12 2.99
N GLY A 155 -6.78 17.23 3.41
CA GLY A 155 -8.22 17.41 3.36
C GLY A 155 -8.91 16.69 2.18
N ASN A 156 -8.20 16.05 1.29
CA ASN A 156 -8.77 15.26 0.18
C ASN A 156 -9.18 13.85 0.67
N ARG A 157 -10.04 13.81 1.69
CA ARG A 157 -10.36 12.58 2.42
C ARG A 157 -11.08 11.53 1.58
N GLU A 158 -11.93 11.94 0.66
CA GLU A 158 -12.62 11.00 -0.22
C GLU A 158 -11.67 10.29 -1.18
N GLU A 159 -10.75 11.03 -1.78
CA GLU A 159 -9.71 10.46 -2.64
C GLU A 159 -8.76 9.56 -1.84
N ALA A 160 -8.38 9.99 -0.64
CA ALA A 160 -7.55 9.21 0.28
C ALA A 160 -8.18 7.85 0.61
N ILE A 161 -9.48 7.84 0.98
CA ILE A 161 -10.20 6.60 1.31
C ILE A 161 -10.30 5.69 0.09
N ALA A 162 -10.67 6.23 -1.08
CA ALA A 162 -10.77 5.45 -2.30
C ALA A 162 -9.42 4.82 -2.68
N GLU A 163 -8.32 5.55 -2.53
CA GLU A 163 -6.98 5.00 -2.76
C GLU A 163 -6.58 3.95 -1.72
N MET A 164 -6.90 4.15 -0.44
CA MET A 164 -6.68 3.15 0.61
C MET A 164 -7.48 1.86 0.34
N GLU A 165 -8.73 1.97 -0.09
CA GLU A 165 -9.57 0.83 -0.47
C GLU A 165 -8.94 0.03 -1.61
N ASP A 166 -8.51 0.71 -2.67
CA ASP A 166 -7.88 0.08 -3.83
C ASP A 166 -6.55 -0.59 -3.47
N VAL A 167 -5.68 0.11 -2.74
CA VAL A 167 -4.38 -0.43 -2.31
C VAL A 167 -4.53 -1.56 -1.30
N SER A 168 -5.56 -1.57 -0.46
CA SER A 168 -5.83 -2.67 0.48
C SER A 168 -6.10 -4.00 -0.23
N ILE A 169 -6.55 -3.94 -1.48
CA ILE A 169 -6.77 -5.12 -2.32
C ILE A 169 -5.46 -5.63 -2.91
N SER A 170 -4.56 -4.74 -3.34
CA SER A 170 -3.25 -5.11 -3.90
C SER A 170 -2.26 -5.52 -2.82
N LEU A 171 -2.23 -4.81 -1.68
CA LEU A 171 -1.33 -5.05 -0.54
C LEU A 171 -2.05 -5.72 0.66
N LYS A 172 -2.70 -6.84 0.44
CA LYS A 172 -3.50 -7.56 1.48
C LYS A 172 -2.74 -7.89 2.76
N GLY A 173 -1.43 -8.05 2.68
CA GLY A 173 -0.56 -8.37 3.82
C GLY A 173 0.12 -7.16 4.45
N TYR A 174 -0.26 -5.93 4.09
CA TYR A 174 0.37 -4.73 4.60
C TYR A 174 -0.52 -4.05 5.65
N PRO A 175 -0.20 -4.19 6.95
CA PRO A 175 -1.11 -3.79 8.04
C PRO A 175 -1.40 -2.29 8.07
N GLU A 176 -0.48 -1.46 7.59
CA GLU A 176 -0.59 0.00 7.63
C GLU A 176 -1.81 0.52 6.86
N VAL A 177 -2.04 0.04 5.65
CA VAL A 177 -3.19 0.47 4.85
C VAL A 177 -4.51 0.06 5.48
N HIS A 178 -4.57 -1.14 6.07
CA HIS A 178 -5.78 -1.62 6.74
C HIS A 178 -6.10 -0.81 8.01
N ALA A 179 -5.08 -0.47 8.81
CA ALA A 179 -5.25 0.38 9.98
C ALA A 179 -5.67 1.82 9.61
N ALA A 180 -5.06 2.39 8.57
CA ALA A 180 -5.39 3.72 8.07
C ALA A 180 -6.82 3.77 7.52
N LEU A 181 -7.17 2.78 6.71
CA LEU A 181 -8.52 2.65 6.14
C LEU A 181 -9.58 2.51 7.24
N ALA A 182 -9.30 1.70 8.29
CA ALA A 182 -10.20 1.56 9.43
C ALA A 182 -10.48 2.91 10.11
N ALA A 183 -9.43 3.68 10.40
CA ALA A 183 -9.55 5.00 11.01
C ALA A 183 -10.38 5.96 10.15
N ALA A 184 -10.12 5.98 8.85
CA ALA A 184 -10.80 6.85 7.90
C ALA A 184 -12.28 6.45 7.67
N LEU A 185 -12.57 5.15 7.53
CA LEU A 185 -13.94 4.65 7.39
C LEU A 185 -14.81 4.97 8.62
N TYR A 186 -14.23 4.85 9.81
CA TYR A 186 -14.95 5.19 11.04
C TYR A 186 -15.26 6.68 11.14
N ALA A 187 -14.24 7.52 10.92
CA ALA A 187 -14.37 8.97 11.11
C ALA A 187 -15.22 9.66 10.03
N ASP A 188 -15.01 9.33 8.78
CA ASP A 188 -15.58 10.08 7.64
C ASP A 188 -16.76 9.37 6.97
N LYS A 189 -16.76 8.05 6.89
CA LYS A 189 -17.85 7.29 6.27
C LYS A 189 -18.88 6.77 7.26
N HIS A 190 -18.63 6.92 8.56
CA HIS A 190 -19.51 6.39 9.63
C HIS A 190 -19.87 4.92 9.44
N ALA A 191 -18.89 4.12 9.01
CA ALA A 191 -19.03 2.72 8.69
C ALA A 191 -18.31 1.81 9.72
N PRO A 192 -18.81 1.70 10.97
CA PRO A 192 -18.09 1.05 12.06
C PRO A 192 -17.79 -0.42 11.78
N LEU A 193 -18.69 -1.19 11.19
CA LEU A 193 -18.46 -2.59 10.88
C LEU A 193 -17.35 -2.80 9.85
N LEU A 194 -17.26 -1.92 8.84
CA LEU A 194 -16.18 -2.00 7.86
C LEU A 194 -14.85 -1.59 8.49
N ALA A 195 -14.87 -0.57 9.36
CA ALA A 195 -13.70 -0.13 10.11
C ALA A 195 -13.17 -1.26 11.02
N GLU A 196 -14.05 -1.93 11.80
CA GLU A 196 -13.69 -3.07 12.64
C GLU A 196 -13.08 -4.21 11.85
N ASN A 197 -13.64 -4.54 10.69
CA ASN A 197 -13.11 -5.58 9.80
C ASN A 197 -11.69 -5.23 9.33
N GLN A 198 -11.46 -4.01 8.87
CA GLN A 198 -10.15 -3.56 8.43
C GLN A 198 -9.15 -3.51 9.58
N PHE A 199 -9.55 -3.02 10.74
CA PHE A 199 -8.68 -2.97 11.91
C PHE A 199 -8.32 -4.36 12.45
N THR A 200 -9.26 -5.30 12.40
CA THR A 200 -9.00 -6.70 12.74
C THR A 200 -7.91 -7.30 11.84
N ILE A 201 -7.97 -7.05 10.52
CA ILE A 201 -6.93 -7.47 9.60
C ILE A 201 -5.59 -6.84 9.98
N ALA A 202 -5.56 -5.53 10.22
CA ALA A 202 -4.35 -4.80 10.59
C ALA A 202 -3.70 -5.39 11.85
N THR A 203 -4.48 -5.62 12.90
CA THR A 203 -3.98 -6.11 14.21
C THR A 203 -3.60 -7.59 14.20
N LEU A 204 -4.20 -8.40 13.34
CA LEU A 204 -3.79 -9.78 13.11
C LEU A 204 -2.44 -9.86 12.37
N LEU A 205 -2.17 -8.91 11.48
CA LEU A 205 -0.90 -8.83 10.76
C LEU A 205 0.20 -8.20 11.64
N ASP A 206 -0.12 -7.13 12.36
CA ASP A 206 0.79 -6.43 13.25
C ASP A 206 0.03 -5.80 14.44
N PRO A 207 0.12 -6.40 15.64
CA PRO A 207 -0.56 -5.89 16.84
C PRO A 207 -0.15 -4.49 17.29
N HIS A 208 1.00 -3.98 16.85
CA HIS A 208 1.49 -2.65 17.24
C HIS A 208 0.58 -1.52 16.77
N TYR A 209 -0.30 -1.75 15.80
CA TYR A 209 -1.26 -0.74 15.35
C TYR A 209 -2.35 -0.41 16.39
N THR A 210 -2.42 -1.16 17.50
CA THR A 210 -3.22 -0.79 18.68
C THR A 210 -2.55 0.30 19.53
N ASP A 211 -1.23 0.51 19.38
CA ASP A 211 -0.48 1.54 20.10
C ASP A 211 -0.33 2.82 19.25
N LEU A 212 -1.01 3.87 19.67
CA LEU A 212 -0.93 5.18 19.03
C LEU A 212 0.48 5.78 19.06
N SER A 213 1.29 5.43 20.06
CA SER A 213 2.67 5.89 20.15
C SER A 213 3.52 5.29 19.03
N TYR A 214 3.30 4.02 18.70
CA TYR A 214 3.94 3.33 17.59
C TYR A 214 3.58 4.00 16.26
N VAL A 215 2.28 4.19 16.01
CA VAL A 215 1.77 4.80 14.78
C VAL A 215 2.33 6.22 14.59
N LYS A 216 2.36 7.02 15.66
CA LYS A 216 2.85 8.40 15.62
C LYS A 216 4.37 8.49 15.48
N LYS A 217 5.13 7.71 16.28
CA LYS A 217 6.59 7.87 16.41
C LYS A 217 7.39 7.02 15.43
N THR A 218 6.87 5.84 15.08
CA THR A 218 7.58 4.88 14.22
C THR A 218 7.07 4.95 12.78
N LYS A 219 5.76 5.11 12.61
CA LYS A 219 5.15 5.17 11.28
C LYS A 219 4.98 6.60 10.76
N HIS A 220 5.18 7.60 11.62
CA HIS A 220 5.08 9.02 11.27
C HIS A 220 3.76 9.40 10.58
N TRP A 221 2.66 8.83 11.10
CA TRP A 221 1.35 9.13 10.55
C TRP A 221 0.98 10.60 10.75
N PRO A 222 0.27 11.17 9.78
CA PRO A 222 -0.25 12.53 9.89
C PRO A 222 -1.20 12.70 11.08
N PRO A 223 -1.22 13.88 11.72
CA PRO A 223 -1.99 14.13 12.94
C PRO A 223 -3.48 13.86 12.82
N SER A 224 -4.11 14.22 11.69
CA SER A 224 -5.54 14.01 11.48
C SER A 224 -5.89 12.52 11.49
N LEU A 225 -5.08 11.70 10.83
CA LEU A 225 -5.32 10.25 10.78
C LEU A 225 -5.05 9.58 12.13
N VAL A 226 -4.03 10.02 12.87
CA VAL A 226 -3.78 9.57 14.25
C VAL A 226 -4.97 9.92 15.17
N SER A 227 -5.55 11.10 15.01
CA SER A 227 -6.75 11.49 15.76
C SER A 227 -7.96 10.62 15.41
N SER A 228 -8.16 10.31 14.13
CA SER A 228 -9.23 9.41 13.69
C SER A 228 -9.06 7.99 14.24
N LEU A 229 -7.83 7.48 14.26
CA LEU A 229 -7.52 6.18 14.85
C LEU A 229 -7.75 6.17 16.36
N TYR A 230 -7.39 7.25 17.06
CA TYR A 230 -7.65 7.41 18.49
C TYR A 230 -9.15 7.34 18.79
N HIS A 231 -9.95 8.09 18.05
CA HIS A 231 -11.41 8.06 18.20
C HIS A 231 -11.99 6.67 17.93
N PHE A 232 -11.51 6.00 16.91
CA PHE A 232 -11.95 4.64 16.62
C PHE A 232 -11.63 3.68 17.77
N ILE A 233 -10.39 3.64 18.26
CA ILE A 233 -9.97 2.69 19.33
C ILE A 233 -10.67 2.97 20.67
N THR A 234 -11.02 4.25 20.95
CA THR A 234 -11.60 4.63 22.25
C THR A 234 -13.12 4.60 22.30
N LEU A 235 -13.80 4.63 21.14
CA LEU A 235 -15.25 4.74 21.04
C LEU A 235 -15.92 3.53 20.36
N SER A 236 -15.13 2.62 19.77
CA SER A 236 -15.59 1.33 19.27
C SER A 236 -15.43 0.25 20.37
#